data_1f7acdd2add04d28a6649a75e2001a64
#
_entry.id   1f7acdd2add04d28a6649a75e2001a64
#
_cell.length_a   1.000
_cell.length_b   1.000
_cell.length_c   1.000
_cell.angle_alpha   90.00
_cell.angle_beta   90.00
_cell.angle_gamma   90.00
#
_symmetry.space_group_name_H-M   'P 1'
#
loop_
_entity.id
_entity.type
_entity.pdbx_description
1 polymer ?
#
loop_
_entity_poly.entity_id
_entity_poly.type
_entity_poly.pdbx_seq_one_letter_code
_entity_poly.pdbx_strand_id
1 'polypeptide(L)'
;VVIFCAGTGNPFFTTDSAACLRGIEIEADAVLKATKVDGVYSADPYKDPTAEKYDRLTYDEVLDKKLGVMDLTAICLARDHGMPLRVFDMNRSGALTRIVTGESEGTLIE
;
A
#
# COMPACT_ATOMS: atom_id res chain seq x y z
N VAL A 1 16.05 -2.94 1.71
CA VAL A 1 15.08 -1.82 1.73
C VAL A 1 15.71 -0.63 1.00
N VAL A 2 14.96 -0.04 0.08
CA VAL A 2 15.39 1.12 -0.70
C VAL A 2 14.46 2.29 -0.40
N ILE A 3 15.00 3.48 -0.20
CA ILE A 3 14.26 4.70 0.07
C ILE A 3 14.46 5.67 -1.10
N PHE A 4 13.36 6.14 -1.70
CA PHE A 4 13.38 7.14 -2.76
C PHE A 4 12.89 8.49 -2.23
N CYS A 5 13.54 9.55 -2.65
CA CYS A 5 13.22 10.93 -2.26
C CYS A 5 12.60 11.72 -3.41
N ALA A 6 11.90 12.81 -3.08
CA ALA A 6 11.41 13.82 -4.02
C ALA A 6 10.26 13.42 -4.96
N GLY A 7 9.58 12.30 -4.71
CA GLY A 7 8.40 11.91 -5.49
C GLY A 7 8.67 11.67 -6.97
N THR A 8 7.73 12.04 -7.85
CA THR A 8 7.87 11.87 -9.30
C THR A 8 8.66 13.01 -9.96
N GLY A 9 8.72 14.15 -9.33
CA GLY A 9 9.22 15.39 -9.95
C GLY A 9 8.25 16.02 -10.96
N ASN A 10 7.05 15.48 -11.12
CA ASN A 10 6.03 15.94 -12.05
C ASN A 10 4.80 16.45 -11.30
N PRO A 11 4.19 17.58 -11.72
CA PRO A 11 2.92 18.02 -11.16
C PRO A 11 1.81 17.02 -11.52
N PHE A 12 0.74 17.00 -10.71
CA PHE A 12 -0.43 16.13 -10.86
C PHE A 12 -0.21 14.65 -10.56
N PHE A 13 1.02 14.21 -10.27
CA PHE A 13 1.31 12.83 -9.84
C PHE A 13 1.65 12.81 -8.36
N THR A 14 1.07 11.85 -7.64
CA THR A 14 1.25 11.70 -6.20
C THR A 14 2.50 10.91 -5.84
N THR A 15 2.88 10.93 -4.56
CA THR A 15 3.95 10.07 -4.04
C THR A 15 3.57 8.59 -4.08
N ASP A 16 2.27 8.25 -4.07
CA ASP A 16 1.80 6.88 -4.26
C ASP A 16 2.18 6.37 -5.64
N SER A 17 1.94 7.17 -6.69
CA SER A 17 2.36 6.85 -8.06
C SER A 17 3.88 6.75 -8.17
N ALA A 18 4.61 7.63 -7.51
CA ALA A 18 6.08 7.59 -7.48
C ALA A 18 6.57 6.27 -6.84
N ALA A 19 5.97 5.87 -5.73
CA ALA A 19 6.35 4.65 -5.03
C ALA A 19 6.16 3.41 -5.92
N CYS A 20 5.00 3.29 -6.57
CA CYS A 20 4.72 2.17 -7.47
C CYS A 20 5.65 2.18 -8.68
N LEU A 21 5.87 3.33 -9.30
CA LEU A 21 6.76 3.48 -10.46
C LEU A 21 8.19 3.05 -10.12
N ARG A 22 8.74 3.55 -9.02
CA ARG A 22 10.11 3.21 -8.60
C ARG A 22 10.24 1.74 -8.20
N GLY A 23 9.24 1.20 -7.50
CA GLY A 23 9.21 -0.23 -7.18
C GLY A 23 9.27 -1.11 -8.42
N ILE A 24 8.52 -0.76 -9.46
CA ILE A 24 8.53 -1.46 -10.74
C ILE A 24 9.89 -1.30 -11.44
N GLU A 25 10.43 -0.09 -11.52
CA GLU A 25 11.71 0.19 -12.18
C GLU A 25 12.88 -0.62 -11.59
N ILE A 26 12.92 -0.80 -10.27
CA ILE A 26 13.99 -1.56 -9.61
C ILE A 26 13.65 -3.05 -9.45
N GLU A 27 12.53 -3.49 -10.00
CA GLU A 27 12.05 -4.88 -9.87
C GLU A 27 11.98 -5.33 -8.41
N ALA A 28 11.42 -4.47 -7.54
CA ALA A 28 11.25 -4.79 -6.13
C ALA A 28 10.28 -5.96 -5.93
N ASP A 29 10.44 -6.71 -4.84
CA ASP A 29 9.52 -7.79 -4.47
C ASP A 29 8.15 -7.26 -4.02
N ALA A 30 8.12 -6.08 -3.44
CA ALA A 30 6.90 -5.41 -2.99
C ALA A 30 7.14 -3.92 -2.75
N VAL A 31 6.08 -3.14 -2.79
CA VAL A 31 6.06 -1.73 -2.34
C VAL A 31 5.39 -1.67 -0.98
N LEU A 32 6.04 -1.04 -0.03
CA LEU A 32 5.54 -0.91 1.34
C LEU A 32 5.01 0.51 1.57
N LYS A 33 3.74 0.63 1.92
CA LYS A 33 3.13 1.90 2.31
C LYS A 33 3.00 1.99 3.82
N ALA A 34 3.87 2.78 4.42
CA ALA A 34 3.84 3.07 5.85
C ALA A 34 2.81 4.16 6.13
N THR A 35 1.83 3.86 6.96
CA THR A 35 0.73 4.76 7.30
C THR A 35 0.55 4.88 8.82
N LYS A 36 -0.46 5.63 9.23
CA LYS A 36 -0.87 5.72 10.65
C LYS A 36 -1.98 4.72 11.00
N VAL A 37 -2.39 3.90 10.05
CA VAL A 37 -3.44 2.89 10.20
C VAL A 37 -2.83 1.51 9.96
N ASP A 38 -3.28 0.53 10.71
CA ASP A 38 -2.69 -0.81 10.71
C ASP A 38 -3.03 -1.69 9.51
N GLY A 39 -3.72 -1.14 8.51
CA GLY A 39 -4.07 -1.83 7.29
C GLY A 39 -5.20 -1.16 6.54
N VAL A 40 -5.84 -1.88 5.64
CA VAL A 40 -6.98 -1.43 4.85
C VAL A 40 -8.27 -1.95 5.48
N TYR A 41 -9.25 -1.06 5.63
CA TYR A 41 -10.55 -1.36 6.23
C TYR A 41 -11.68 -1.23 5.20
N SER A 42 -12.82 -1.87 5.51
CA SER A 42 -14.02 -1.78 4.69
C SER A 42 -14.63 -0.36 4.65
N ALA A 43 -14.33 0.44 5.67
CA ALA A 43 -14.69 1.84 5.80
C ALA A 43 -13.66 2.53 6.69
N ASP A 44 -13.78 3.85 6.89
CA ASP A 44 -12.89 4.58 7.79
C ASP A 44 -13.11 4.11 9.25
N PRO A 45 -12.13 3.44 9.88
CA PRO A 45 -12.30 2.90 11.22
C PRO A 45 -12.48 3.99 12.30
N TYR A 46 -12.08 5.22 12.02
CA TYR A 46 -12.29 6.35 12.94
C TYR A 46 -13.72 6.88 12.91
N LYS A 47 -14.44 6.66 11.80
CA LYS A 47 -15.82 7.14 11.61
C LYS A 47 -16.83 6.02 11.77
N ASP A 48 -16.46 4.78 11.43
CA ASP A 48 -17.33 3.62 11.47
C ASP A 48 -16.71 2.53 12.36
N PRO A 49 -17.23 2.34 13.60
CA PRO A 49 -16.69 1.32 14.50
C PRO A 49 -16.97 -0.11 14.03
N THR A 50 -17.83 -0.29 13.02
CA THR A 50 -18.11 -1.61 12.42
C THR A 50 -17.18 -1.94 11.26
N ALA A 51 -16.27 -1.04 10.89
CA ALA A 51 -15.31 -1.28 9.82
C ALA A 51 -14.40 -2.47 10.14
N GLU A 52 -14.25 -3.35 9.17
CA GLU A 52 -13.43 -4.55 9.30
C GLU A 52 -12.12 -4.40 8.54
N LYS A 53 -11.03 -4.83 9.17
CA LYS A 53 -9.71 -4.83 8.55
C LYS A 53 -9.57 -6.04 7.62
N TYR A 54 -9.02 -5.81 6.44
CA TYR A 54 -8.64 -6.86 5.52
C TYR A 54 -7.19 -7.29 5.78
N ASP A 55 -6.94 -8.59 5.79
CA ASP A 55 -5.57 -9.11 5.81
C ASP A 55 -4.99 -9.19 4.41
N ARG A 56 -5.84 -9.46 3.43
CA ARG A 56 -5.46 -9.62 2.03
C ARG A 56 -6.56 -9.13 1.10
N LEU A 57 -6.16 -8.46 0.02
CA LEU A 57 -7.07 -7.95 -1.01
C LEU A 57 -6.44 -8.17 -2.39
N THR A 58 -7.28 -8.33 -3.41
CA THR A 58 -6.84 -8.21 -4.79
C THR A 58 -6.89 -6.74 -5.22
N TYR A 59 -6.17 -6.39 -6.29
CA TYR A 59 -6.25 -5.04 -6.87
C TYR A 59 -7.69 -4.71 -7.31
N ASP A 60 -8.36 -5.69 -7.92
CA ASP A 60 -9.74 -5.52 -8.39
C ASP A 60 -10.70 -5.28 -7.24
N GLU A 61 -10.54 -5.96 -6.11
CA GLU A 61 -11.34 -5.69 -4.90
C GLU A 61 -11.15 -4.27 -4.39
N VAL A 62 -9.91 -3.76 -4.39
CA VAL A 62 -9.62 -2.38 -4.00
C VAL A 62 -10.32 -1.40 -4.91
N LEU A 63 -10.30 -1.64 -6.22
CA LEU A 63 -10.94 -0.79 -7.23
C LEU A 63 -12.47 -0.87 -7.16
N ASP A 64 -13.03 -2.07 -7.09
CA ASP A 64 -14.48 -2.31 -7.07
C ASP A 64 -15.14 -1.74 -5.82
N LYS A 65 -14.51 -1.93 -4.67
CA LYS A 65 -15.00 -1.43 -3.37
C LYS A 65 -14.64 0.02 -3.11
N LYS A 66 -13.88 0.65 -4.02
CA LYS A 66 -13.41 2.05 -3.90
C LYS A 66 -12.72 2.32 -2.57
N LEU A 67 -11.88 1.40 -2.15
CA LEU A 67 -11.11 1.55 -0.91
C LEU A 67 -10.02 2.61 -1.08
N GLY A 68 -9.95 3.55 -0.16
CA GLY A 68 -9.03 4.69 -0.23
C GLY A 68 -7.60 4.37 0.22
N VAL A 69 -7.01 3.32 -0.34
CA VAL A 69 -5.67 2.85 0.02
C VAL A 69 -4.58 3.73 -0.57
N MET A 70 -4.64 3.92 -1.87
CA MET A 70 -3.76 4.72 -2.69
C MET A 70 -4.60 5.39 -3.77
N ASP A 71 -4.02 6.34 -4.50
CA ASP A 71 -4.75 6.87 -5.64
C ASP A 71 -4.94 5.82 -6.75
N LEU A 72 -5.94 6.05 -7.58
CA LEU A 72 -6.35 5.12 -8.63
C LEU A 72 -5.22 4.79 -9.60
N THR A 73 -4.42 5.78 -9.98
CA THR A 73 -3.29 5.62 -10.90
C THR A 73 -2.26 4.65 -10.31
N ALA A 74 -1.92 4.79 -9.03
CA ALA A 74 -0.97 3.93 -8.36
C ALA A 74 -1.44 2.48 -8.30
N ILE A 75 -2.71 2.25 -7.97
CA ILE A 75 -3.31 0.91 -7.92
C ILE A 75 -3.31 0.25 -9.29
N CYS A 76 -3.72 0.99 -10.33
CA CYS A 76 -3.72 0.47 -11.71
C CYS A 76 -2.30 0.14 -12.18
N LEU A 77 -1.33 0.98 -11.88
CA LEU A 77 0.07 0.75 -12.25
C LEU A 77 0.62 -0.51 -11.56
N ALA A 78 0.36 -0.67 -10.28
CA ALA A 78 0.77 -1.86 -9.54
C ALA A 78 0.10 -3.13 -10.08
N ARG A 79 -1.19 -3.07 -10.37
CA ARG A 79 -1.94 -4.19 -10.95
C ARG A 79 -1.37 -4.61 -12.30
N ASP A 80 -1.14 -3.64 -13.20
CA ASP A 80 -0.70 -3.92 -14.56
C ASP A 80 0.71 -4.54 -14.61
N HIS A 81 1.52 -4.31 -13.58
CA HIS A 81 2.88 -4.85 -13.48
C HIS A 81 3.02 -5.97 -12.43
N GLY A 82 1.92 -6.37 -11.79
CA GLY A 82 1.94 -7.43 -10.79
C GLY A 82 2.77 -7.09 -9.55
N MET A 83 2.86 -5.81 -9.18
CA MET A 83 3.64 -5.35 -8.03
C MET A 83 2.82 -5.48 -6.74
N PRO A 84 3.21 -6.37 -5.79
CA PRO A 84 2.51 -6.46 -4.52
C PRO A 84 2.65 -5.18 -3.70
N LEU A 85 1.57 -4.78 -3.04
CA LEU A 85 1.53 -3.63 -2.15
C LEU A 85 1.23 -4.11 -0.73
N ARG A 86 1.91 -3.55 0.26
CA ARG A 86 1.59 -3.82 1.66
C ARG A 86 1.42 -2.52 2.42
N VAL A 87 0.26 -2.38 3.04
CA VAL A 87 -0.09 -1.22 3.87
C VAL A 87 0.03 -1.61 5.34
N PHE A 88 0.77 -0.84 6.12
CA PHE A 88 1.00 -1.15 7.53
C PHE A 88 1.13 0.10 8.40
N ASP A 89 1.04 -0.07 9.71
CA ASP A 89 1.20 1.01 10.67
C ASP A 89 2.68 1.27 10.96
N MET A 90 3.17 2.42 10.56
CA MET A 90 4.56 2.84 10.78
C MET A 90 4.91 3.02 12.26
N ASN A 91 3.92 3.23 13.12
CA ASN A 91 4.12 3.46 14.56
C ASN A 91 4.12 2.16 15.37
N ARG A 92 3.75 1.04 14.76
CA ARG A 92 3.76 -0.25 15.42
C ARG A 92 5.18 -0.78 15.51
N SER A 93 5.68 -0.97 16.76
CA SER A 93 7.05 -1.41 16.99
C SER A 93 7.35 -2.74 16.28
N GLY A 94 8.41 -2.76 15.48
CA GLY A 94 8.88 -3.94 14.76
C GLY A 94 8.07 -4.32 13.52
N ALA A 95 7.07 -3.50 13.10
CA ALA A 95 6.23 -3.81 11.94
C ALA A 95 7.04 -4.03 10.66
N LEU A 96 7.93 -3.12 10.32
CA LEU A 96 8.78 -3.25 9.13
C LEU A 96 9.66 -4.50 9.19
N THR A 97 10.27 -4.77 10.34
CA THR A 97 11.09 -5.96 10.53
C THR A 97 10.29 -7.24 10.32
N ARG A 98 9.05 -7.30 10.85
CA ARG A 98 8.18 -8.46 10.64
C ARG A 98 7.84 -8.67 9.17
N ILE A 99 7.54 -7.59 8.44
CA ILE A 99 7.24 -7.67 7.01
C ILE A 99 8.42 -8.23 6.23
N VAL A 100 9.62 -7.70 6.42
CA VAL A 100 10.81 -8.14 5.66
C VAL A 100 11.28 -9.54 6.04
N THR A 101 10.90 -10.05 7.19
CA THR A 101 11.18 -11.44 7.61
C THR A 101 10.06 -12.42 7.25
N GLY A 102 9.03 -11.97 6.55
CA GLY A 102 7.97 -12.83 6.01
C GLY A 102 6.76 -13.02 6.91
N GLU A 103 6.66 -12.28 8.01
CA GLU A 103 5.51 -12.34 8.92
C GLU A 103 4.33 -11.51 8.39
N SER A 104 3.12 -11.90 8.78
CA SER A 104 1.91 -11.15 8.44
C SER A 104 1.83 -9.85 9.24
N GLU A 105 1.70 -8.74 8.53
CA GLU A 105 1.56 -7.41 9.13
C GLU A 105 0.79 -6.51 8.16
N GLY A 106 -0.21 -5.78 8.66
CA GLY A 106 -1.00 -4.89 7.83
C GLY A 106 -1.89 -5.62 6.83
N THR A 107 -2.06 -5.04 5.64
CA THR A 107 -2.84 -5.61 4.54
C THR A 107 -1.97 -5.79 3.31
N LEU A 108 -2.01 -6.99 2.73
CA LEU A 108 -1.35 -7.30 1.47
C LEU A 108 -2.33 -7.15 0.31
N ILE A 109 -1.91 -6.45 -0.74
CA ILE A 109 -2.67 -6.27 -1.99
C ILE A 109 -1.86 -6.86 -3.13
N GLU A 110 -2.42 -7.85 -3.78
CA GLU A 110 -1.75 -8.51 -4.90
C GLU A 110 -2.71 -9.09 -5.95
#